data_f07daf8ba8215d96aee7bf258a1402fa
#
_entry.id   f07daf8ba8215d96aee7bf258a1402fa
#
_cell.length_a   1.000
_cell.length_b   1.000
_cell.length_c   1.000
_cell.angle_alpha   90.00
_cell.angle_beta   90.00
_cell.angle_gamma   90.00
#
_symmetry.space_group_name_H-M   'P 1'
#
loop_
_entity.id
_entity.type
_entity.pdbx_description
1 polymer ?
#
loop_
_entity_poly.entity_id
_entity_poly.type
_entity_poly.pdbx_seq_one_letter_code
_entity_poly.pdbx_strand_id
1 'polypeptide(L)'
;EEDDARNRGVIADCTGDNAGDSVGPTADGFETYGVTGVALISFIVLAAGMMYAPNGELTQMAGGIDIQARLIVWIFTMRVLMIITSVVSYLLNNGICKAVFGKAKAFNFETPLTSLVWLTSLISILVTFGVSYVMIGDMGEDLWWKLSVIISCGTFAAAIIPEFTKIFTSSKSKHVQEIVNASREAGASLNIISGIVAGNFSAFWKGLVMVGLMVIAFFAAREGLDAYMVYPTVFAFGLVAFGMLGMGPVTIAVDSYGPVTDNAQSVFELSQIEQIKGIDKQIKKDYGFEPEFETGKQLLEENDSAGNTFKATAKPVLIGTAVIGATTMIFSIILLLNLQLNLLDPYVLFGLMLGGAVIYWFSGASMQAVSTGAYRAVNYIKEHIKLDTNKAASIEDSKSVVKICTIYAQKGMLNIFIVIFSFTIAFACFDANLFASYLISIAIFGLYQALYMANAGGAWDNAKKVVEVDLHEKGSALHDAAVVGDTVGDPYKDTSSVALNPIIKFTTLFGLLAVEMAVAAPRCISLGLGIVFFLIGLVFVWRSFYRMRIEPKKMDN
;
A
#
# COMPACT_ATOMS: atom_id res chain seq x y z
N GLU A 1 7.85 -19.88 21.74
CA GLU A 1 8.50 -18.74 21.05
C GLU A 1 8.17 -18.79 19.58
N GLU A 2 8.00 -17.63 18.96
CA GLU A 2 7.60 -17.48 17.55
C GLU A 2 8.66 -18.12 16.64
N ASP A 3 9.92 -17.81 16.85
CA ASP A 3 11.08 -18.29 16.11
C ASP A 3 11.73 -19.57 16.69
N ASP A 4 10.94 -20.43 17.31
CA ASP A 4 11.44 -21.72 17.81
C ASP A 4 11.82 -22.64 16.63
N ALA A 5 13.04 -23.12 16.59
CA ALA A 5 13.54 -24.01 15.54
C ALA A 5 12.71 -25.31 15.37
N ARG A 6 11.93 -25.70 16.36
CA ARG A 6 10.97 -26.83 16.30
C ARG A 6 9.66 -26.45 15.61
N ASN A 7 9.37 -25.15 15.47
CA ASN A 7 8.17 -24.65 14.82
C ASN A 7 8.31 -24.73 13.30
N ARG A 8 7.45 -25.50 12.67
CA ARG A 8 7.42 -25.69 11.21
C ARG A 8 6.88 -24.48 10.46
N GLY A 9 6.28 -23.53 11.17
CA GLY A 9 5.69 -22.32 10.61
C GLY A 9 6.70 -21.23 10.25
N VAL A 10 7.85 -21.16 10.94
CA VAL A 10 8.80 -20.04 10.82
C VAL A 10 9.29 -19.81 9.39
N ILE A 11 9.63 -20.88 8.66
CA ILE A 11 10.06 -20.76 7.24
C ILE A 11 8.90 -20.28 6.35
N ALA A 12 7.66 -20.63 6.67
CA ALA A 12 6.51 -20.15 5.93
C ALA A 12 6.25 -18.66 6.18
N ASP A 13 6.47 -18.22 7.41
CA ASP A 13 6.39 -16.83 7.84
C ASP A 13 7.45 -15.97 7.13
N CYS A 14 8.73 -16.29 7.27
CA CYS A 14 9.82 -15.61 6.57
C CYS A 14 9.62 -15.56 5.05
N THR A 15 9.08 -16.64 4.45
CA THR A 15 8.78 -16.67 3.02
C THR A 15 7.59 -15.76 2.68
N GLY A 16 6.57 -15.75 3.54
CA GLY A 16 5.38 -14.94 3.41
C GLY A 16 5.70 -13.44 3.47
N ASP A 17 6.52 -13.05 4.41
CA ASP A 17 6.98 -11.66 4.57
C ASP A 17 7.74 -11.16 3.34
N ASN A 18 8.67 -11.95 2.82
CA ASN A 18 9.36 -11.58 1.59
C ASN A 18 8.41 -11.46 0.40
N ALA A 19 7.46 -12.38 0.26
CA ALA A 19 6.48 -12.33 -0.83
C ALA A 19 5.49 -11.16 -0.66
N GLY A 20 4.95 -10.97 0.55
CA GLY A 20 3.93 -9.96 0.84
C GLY A 20 4.47 -8.54 0.93
N ASP A 21 5.63 -8.36 1.56
CA ASP A 21 6.12 -7.04 1.95
C ASP A 21 7.39 -6.56 1.22
N SER A 22 8.05 -7.42 0.43
CA SER A 22 9.14 -7.01 -0.46
C SER A 22 8.72 -7.09 -1.93
N VAL A 23 8.31 -8.28 -2.38
CA VAL A 23 7.91 -8.50 -3.79
C VAL A 23 6.59 -7.80 -4.09
N GLY A 24 5.61 -7.88 -3.17
CA GLY A 24 4.30 -7.25 -3.32
C GLY A 24 4.38 -5.74 -3.51
N PRO A 25 4.98 -4.96 -2.60
CA PRO A 25 5.14 -3.51 -2.75
C PRO A 25 5.98 -3.10 -3.96
N THR A 26 6.99 -3.91 -4.33
CA THR A 26 7.77 -3.66 -5.55
C THR A 26 6.89 -3.77 -6.80
N ALA A 27 6.12 -4.85 -6.92
CA ALA A 27 5.17 -5.03 -8.02
C ALA A 27 4.09 -3.94 -8.03
N ASP A 28 3.53 -3.61 -6.87
CA ASP A 28 2.55 -2.53 -6.68
C ASP A 28 3.10 -1.16 -7.08
N GLY A 29 4.33 -0.85 -6.72
CA GLY A 29 5.04 0.36 -7.12
C GLY A 29 5.17 0.46 -8.64
N PHE A 30 5.64 -0.58 -9.32
CA PHE A 30 5.73 -0.62 -10.79
C PHE A 30 4.37 -0.44 -11.46
N GLU A 31 3.34 -1.12 -10.98
CA GLU A 31 1.99 -0.97 -11.49
C GLU A 31 1.49 0.47 -11.29
N THR A 32 1.73 1.06 -10.12
CA THR A 32 1.32 2.44 -9.81
C THR A 32 2.02 3.46 -10.73
N TYR A 33 3.30 3.24 -11.05
CA TYR A 33 4.01 4.04 -12.05
C TYR A 33 3.33 3.97 -13.41
N GLY A 34 2.97 2.77 -13.86
CA GLY A 34 2.25 2.56 -15.12
C GLY A 34 0.90 3.24 -15.14
N VAL A 35 0.06 2.95 -14.14
CA VAL A 35 -1.31 3.51 -14.03
C VAL A 35 -1.31 5.03 -14.00
N THR A 36 -0.47 5.64 -13.16
CA THR A 36 -0.40 7.10 -13.03
C THR A 36 0.12 7.75 -14.33
N GLY A 37 1.09 7.11 -14.98
CA GLY A 37 1.59 7.58 -16.28
C GLY A 37 0.52 7.52 -17.37
N VAL A 38 -0.16 6.39 -17.50
CA VAL A 38 -1.26 6.21 -18.46
C VAL A 38 -2.40 7.19 -18.19
N ALA A 39 -2.80 7.37 -16.93
CA ALA A 39 -3.85 8.31 -16.55
C ALA A 39 -3.52 9.74 -16.99
N LEU A 40 -2.29 10.20 -16.72
CA LEU A 40 -1.87 11.55 -17.12
C LEU A 40 -1.75 11.70 -18.63
N ILE A 41 -1.17 10.72 -19.33
CA ILE A 41 -1.06 10.77 -20.80
C ILE A 41 -2.45 10.78 -21.43
N SER A 42 -3.35 9.92 -20.98
CA SER A 42 -4.75 9.90 -21.47
C SER A 42 -5.43 11.25 -21.23
N PHE A 43 -5.25 11.83 -20.05
CA PHE A 43 -5.82 13.14 -19.75
C PHE A 43 -5.21 14.26 -20.61
N ILE A 44 -3.89 14.26 -20.82
CA ILE A 44 -3.23 15.25 -21.70
C ILE A 44 -3.80 15.16 -23.12
N VAL A 45 -3.95 13.95 -23.66
CA VAL A 45 -4.50 13.76 -25.01
C VAL A 45 -5.95 14.24 -25.12
N LEU A 46 -6.76 14.07 -24.07
CA LEU A 46 -8.17 14.43 -24.07
C LEU A 46 -8.43 15.90 -23.72
N ALA A 47 -7.57 16.52 -22.93
CA ALA A 47 -7.86 17.81 -22.30
C ALA A 47 -6.84 18.92 -22.60
N ALA A 48 -5.54 18.59 -22.72
CA ALA A 48 -4.51 19.59 -23.00
C ALA A 48 -4.56 20.03 -24.48
N GLY A 49 -4.35 21.32 -24.71
CA GLY A 49 -4.48 21.89 -26.05
C GLY A 49 -5.89 21.90 -26.62
N MET A 50 -6.90 21.69 -25.78
CA MET A 50 -8.32 21.67 -26.10
C MET A 50 -9.04 22.87 -25.49
N MET A 51 -10.08 23.35 -26.16
CA MET A 51 -10.96 24.45 -25.70
C MET A 51 -12.41 24.20 -26.08
N TYR A 52 -13.33 24.82 -25.37
CA TYR A 52 -14.73 24.85 -25.79
C TYR A 52 -14.96 25.93 -26.85
N ALA A 53 -15.46 25.52 -28.00
CA ALA A 53 -15.94 26.45 -29.03
C ALA A 53 -17.22 27.18 -28.57
N PRO A 54 -17.61 28.30 -29.20
CA PRO A 54 -18.83 29.02 -28.84
C PRO A 54 -20.13 28.20 -28.93
N ASN A 55 -20.12 27.10 -29.69
CA ASN A 55 -21.22 26.14 -29.78
C ASN A 55 -21.23 25.09 -28.68
N GLY A 56 -20.26 25.15 -27.73
CA GLY A 56 -20.12 24.20 -26.64
C GLY A 56 -19.39 22.89 -27.00
N GLU A 57 -18.93 22.73 -28.24
CA GLU A 57 -18.16 21.55 -28.64
C GLU A 57 -16.69 21.67 -28.24
N LEU A 58 -16.08 20.55 -27.87
CA LEU A 58 -14.67 20.48 -27.57
C LEU A 58 -13.85 20.49 -28.87
N THR A 59 -12.98 21.49 -29.04
CA THR A 59 -12.17 21.67 -30.23
C THR A 59 -10.70 21.87 -29.88
N GLN A 60 -9.83 21.54 -30.82
CA GLN A 60 -8.40 21.71 -30.63
C GLN A 60 -7.99 23.17 -30.78
N MET A 61 -7.17 23.65 -29.85
CA MET A 61 -6.57 24.98 -29.90
C MET A 61 -5.52 25.08 -31.01
N ALA A 62 -5.25 26.29 -31.50
CA ALA A 62 -4.09 26.53 -32.34
C ALA A 62 -2.81 26.19 -31.57
N GLY A 63 -1.97 25.28 -32.11
CA GLY A 63 -0.78 24.76 -31.40
C GLY A 63 -1.07 23.71 -30.34
N GLY A 64 -2.31 23.23 -30.18
CA GLY A 64 -2.70 22.26 -29.17
C GLY A 64 -1.92 20.94 -29.23
N ILE A 65 -1.56 20.46 -30.41
CA ILE A 65 -0.71 19.26 -30.60
C ILE A 65 0.69 19.49 -30.01
N ASP A 66 1.27 20.67 -30.19
CA ASP A 66 2.59 21.00 -29.63
C ASP A 66 2.54 21.04 -28.11
N ILE A 67 1.48 21.60 -27.51
CA ILE A 67 1.25 21.58 -26.07
C ILE A 67 1.17 20.14 -25.54
N GLN A 68 0.37 19.29 -26.18
CA GLN A 68 0.26 17.87 -25.81
C GLN A 68 1.60 17.15 -25.88
N ALA A 69 2.33 17.30 -26.99
CA ALA A 69 3.62 16.65 -27.20
C ALA A 69 4.66 17.08 -26.15
N ARG A 70 4.76 18.37 -25.87
CA ARG A 70 5.68 18.92 -24.87
C ARG A 70 5.36 18.43 -23.45
N LEU A 71 4.10 18.44 -23.06
CA LEU A 71 3.68 17.95 -21.74
C LEU A 71 3.93 16.44 -21.58
N ILE A 72 3.70 15.64 -22.61
CA ILE A 72 4.01 14.20 -22.59
C ILE A 72 5.52 13.99 -22.44
N VAL A 73 6.35 14.65 -23.24
CA VAL A 73 7.82 14.52 -23.15
C VAL A 73 8.32 14.99 -21.77
N TRP A 74 7.77 16.08 -21.25
CA TRP A 74 8.09 16.58 -19.91
C TRP A 74 7.77 15.54 -18.81
N ILE A 75 6.59 14.91 -18.82
CA ILE A 75 6.21 13.87 -17.87
C ILE A 75 7.17 12.67 -17.94
N PHE A 76 7.50 12.19 -19.14
CA PHE A 76 8.45 11.10 -19.30
C PHE A 76 9.84 11.46 -18.75
N THR A 77 10.34 12.66 -19.08
CA THR A 77 11.63 13.14 -18.58
C THR A 77 11.63 13.25 -17.07
N MET A 78 10.57 13.82 -16.49
CA MET A 78 10.40 13.91 -15.04
C MET A 78 10.43 12.54 -14.38
N ARG A 79 9.76 11.54 -14.97
CA ARG A 79 9.74 10.17 -14.44
C ARG A 79 11.14 9.54 -14.42
N VAL A 80 11.91 9.67 -15.48
CA VAL A 80 13.28 9.16 -15.55
C VAL A 80 14.16 9.85 -14.51
N LEU A 81 14.06 11.17 -14.40
CA LEU A 81 14.85 11.94 -13.43
C LEU A 81 14.47 11.65 -11.97
N MET A 82 13.21 11.39 -11.67
CA MET A 82 12.78 10.98 -10.34
C MET A 82 13.44 9.66 -9.90
N ILE A 83 13.60 8.69 -10.82
CA ILE A 83 14.32 7.44 -10.54
C ILE A 83 15.80 7.74 -10.26
N ILE A 84 16.45 8.53 -11.11
CA ILE A 84 17.86 8.92 -10.94
C ILE A 84 18.05 9.67 -9.62
N THR A 85 17.17 10.61 -9.31
CA THR A 85 17.18 11.38 -8.05
C THR A 85 17.09 10.47 -6.83
N SER A 86 16.27 9.43 -6.88
CA SER A 86 16.16 8.44 -5.79
C SER A 86 17.48 7.72 -5.54
N VAL A 87 18.18 7.30 -6.60
CA VAL A 87 19.51 6.66 -6.48
C VAL A 87 20.55 7.64 -5.93
N VAL A 88 20.59 8.86 -6.45
CA VAL A 88 21.52 9.91 -5.97
C VAL A 88 21.27 10.22 -4.50
N SER A 89 20.02 10.39 -4.11
CA SER A 89 19.63 10.63 -2.71
C SER A 89 20.06 9.50 -1.78
N TYR A 90 19.89 8.25 -2.21
CA TYR A 90 20.36 7.09 -1.45
C TYR A 90 21.88 7.13 -1.24
N LEU A 91 22.64 7.37 -2.30
CA LEU A 91 24.12 7.43 -2.21
C LEU A 91 24.58 8.56 -1.30
N LEU A 92 23.97 9.75 -1.39
CA LEU A 92 24.26 10.88 -0.53
C LEU A 92 23.91 10.59 0.92
N ASN A 93 22.71 10.07 1.18
CA ASN A 93 22.26 9.70 2.52
C ASN A 93 23.16 8.65 3.17
N ASN A 94 23.57 7.62 2.41
CA ASN A 94 24.51 6.60 2.87
C ASN A 94 25.86 7.20 3.27
N GLY A 95 26.37 8.17 2.49
CA GLY A 95 27.59 8.92 2.81
C GLY A 95 27.44 9.73 4.10
N ILE A 96 26.33 10.45 4.26
CA ILE A 96 26.01 11.24 5.45
C ILE A 96 25.89 10.33 6.68
N CYS A 97 25.12 9.26 6.59
CA CYS A 97 24.92 8.31 7.69
C CYS A 97 26.21 7.63 8.12
N LYS A 98 27.07 7.24 7.18
CA LYS A 98 28.41 6.70 7.50
C LYS A 98 29.28 7.71 8.22
N ALA A 99 29.22 8.98 7.84
CA ALA A 99 29.99 10.03 8.51
C ALA A 99 29.48 10.33 9.93
N VAL A 100 28.17 10.32 10.14
CA VAL A 100 27.53 10.65 11.42
C VAL A 100 27.51 9.46 12.37
N PHE A 101 27.09 8.30 11.90
CA PHE A 101 26.83 7.11 12.73
C PHE A 101 27.91 6.03 12.64
N GLY A 102 28.86 6.12 11.69
CA GLY A 102 29.83 5.05 11.43
C GLY A 102 30.78 4.72 12.60
N LYS A 103 30.85 5.58 13.63
CA LYS A 103 31.60 5.34 14.87
C LYS A 103 30.71 5.20 16.11
N ALA A 104 29.40 5.33 15.96
CA ALA A 104 28.46 5.22 17.06
C ALA A 104 28.26 3.74 17.43
N LYS A 105 28.29 3.43 18.73
CA LYS A 105 28.01 2.07 19.22
C LYS A 105 26.51 1.74 19.19
N ALA A 106 25.67 2.76 19.34
CA ALA A 106 24.20 2.65 19.24
C ALA A 106 23.65 3.95 18.65
N PHE A 107 22.61 3.85 17.85
CA PHE A 107 21.86 4.99 17.28
C PHE A 107 20.44 4.53 16.96
N ASN A 108 19.53 5.48 16.80
CA ASN A 108 18.15 5.15 16.42
C ASN A 108 18.09 4.76 14.94
N PHE A 109 17.74 3.51 14.66
CA PHE A 109 17.66 2.95 13.31
C PHE A 109 16.59 3.62 12.41
N GLU A 110 15.58 4.28 12.98
CA GLU A 110 14.64 5.09 12.21
C GLU A 110 15.27 6.34 11.58
N THR A 111 16.34 6.89 12.18
CA THR A 111 16.93 8.17 11.74
C THR A 111 17.51 8.13 10.32
N PRO A 112 18.31 7.14 9.90
CA PRO A 112 18.80 7.03 8.54
C PRO A 112 17.70 6.92 7.48
N LEU A 113 16.62 6.19 7.80
CA LEU A 113 15.49 6.00 6.90
C LEU A 113 14.67 7.29 6.77
N THR A 114 14.39 7.95 7.89
CA THR A 114 13.73 9.26 7.90
C THR A 114 14.53 10.31 7.11
N SER A 115 15.85 10.37 7.32
CA SER A 115 16.71 11.31 6.60
C SER A 115 16.73 11.04 5.10
N LEU A 116 16.69 9.77 4.68
CA LEU A 116 16.59 9.38 3.27
C LEU A 116 15.32 9.91 2.63
N VAL A 117 14.17 9.74 3.30
CA VAL A 117 12.87 10.20 2.80
C VAL A 117 12.86 11.72 2.61
N TRP A 118 13.29 12.49 3.63
CA TRP A 118 13.32 13.95 3.56
C TRP A 118 14.35 14.48 2.56
N LEU A 119 15.54 13.89 2.50
CA LEU A 119 16.58 14.28 1.54
C LEU A 119 16.11 14.04 0.10
N THR A 120 15.49 12.89 -0.16
CA THR A 120 14.95 12.55 -1.48
C THR A 120 13.83 13.51 -1.88
N SER A 121 12.93 13.84 -0.96
CA SER A 121 11.87 14.82 -1.21
C SER A 121 12.44 16.19 -1.60
N LEU A 122 13.40 16.69 -0.83
CA LEU A 122 14.03 17.98 -1.11
C LEU A 122 14.71 18.02 -2.48
N ILE A 123 15.53 17.01 -2.78
CA ILE A 123 16.25 16.94 -4.07
C ILE A 123 15.25 16.78 -5.22
N SER A 124 14.22 15.96 -5.06
CA SER A 124 13.17 15.78 -6.09
C SER A 124 12.41 17.07 -6.37
N ILE A 125 12.09 17.87 -5.35
CA ILE A 125 11.46 19.17 -5.53
C ILE A 125 12.39 20.12 -6.32
N LEU A 126 13.65 20.23 -5.94
CA LEU A 126 14.61 21.08 -6.64
C LEU A 126 14.79 20.67 -8.11
N VAL A 127 14.92 19.38 -8.39
CA VAL A 127 15.01 18.83 -9.75
C VAL A 127 13.73 19.12 -10.54
N THR A 128 12.56 18.99 -9.90
CA THR A 128 11.26 19.28 -10.54
C THR A 128 11.21 20.72 -11.06
N PHE A 129 11.58 21.71 -10.24
CA PHE A 129 11.61 23.10 -10.68
C PHE A 129 12.63 23.34 -11.80
N GLY A 130 13.85 22.80 -11.67
CA GLY A 130 14.90 22.96 -12.68
C GLY A 130 14.51 22.37 -14.04
N VAL A 131 13.97 21.17 -14.06
CA VAL A 131 13.59 20.47 -15.29
C VAL A 131 12.36 21.14 -15.94
N SER A 132 11.38 21.52 -15.13
CA SER A 132 10.19 22.21 -15.65
C SER A 132 10.58 23.56 -16.28
N TYR A 133 11.48 24.30 -15.65
CA TYR A 133 11.99 25.56 -16.24
C TYR A 133 12.66 25.33 -17.60
N VAL A 134 13.52 24.32 -17.71
CA VAL A 134 14.25 24.02 -18.97
C VAL A 134 13.33 23.52 -20.08
N MET A 135 12.31 22.70 -19.75
CA MET A 135 11.50 22.02 -20.77
C MET A 135 10.25 22.76 -21.19
N ILE A 136 9.64 23.49 -20.26
CA ILE A 136 8.34 24.15 -20.49
C ILE A 136 8.32 25.62 -20.10
N GLY A 137 9.48 26.20 -19.76
CA GLY A 137 9.60 27.60 -19.36
C GLY A 137 9.26 28.61 -20.46
N ASP A 138 9.38 28.18 -21.71
CA ASP A 138 9.03 28.99 -22.90
C ASP A 138 7.56 28.88 -23.31
N MET A 139 6.79 27.96 -22.73
CA MET A 139 5.37 27.76 -23.08
C MET A 139 4.45 28.84 -22.52
N GLY A 140 4.87 29.59 -21.50
CA GLY A 140 4.12 30.68 -20.89
C GLY A 140 4.78 31.14 -19.59
N GLU A 141 4.54 32.40 -19.21
CA GLU A 141 5.26 33.06 -18.11
C GLU A 141 5.20 32.31 -16.78
N ASP A 142 4.08 31.61 -16.52
CA ASP A 142 3.82 31.01 -15.21
C ASP A 142 3.65 29.48 -15.22
N LEU A 143 3.56 28.85 -16.38
CA LEU A 143 3.20 27.44 -16.49
C LEU A 143 4.18 26.52 -15.77
N TRP A 144 5.47 26.70 -15.99
CA TRP A 144 6.53 25.83 -15.43
C TRP A 144 6.55 25.81 -13.91
N TRP A 145 6.41 26.98 -13.26
CA TRP A 145 6.47 27.02 -11.79
C TRP A 145 5.17 26.52 -11.15
N LYS A 146 3.99 26.78 -11.78
CA LYS A 146 2.69 26.27 -11.30
C LYS A 146 2.65 24.75 -11.33
N LEU A 147 3.06 24.15 -12.46
CA LEU A 147 3.14 22.68 -12.56
C LEU A 147 4.19 22.11 -11.60
N SER A 148 5.31 22.80 -11.39
CA SER A 148 6.31 22.40 -10.39
C SER A 148 5.78 22.44 -8.97
N VAL A 149 5.02 23.47 -8.59
CA VAL A 149 4.36 23.55 -7.28
C VAL A 149 3.39 22.39 -7.09
N ILE A 150 2.58 22.09 -8.09
CA ILE A 150 1.58 21.01 -8.02
C ILE A 150 2.28 19.64 -7.82
N ILE A 151 3.32 19.33 -8.59
CA ILE A 151 4.11 18.10 -8.41
C ILE A 151 4.78 18.09 -7.03
N SER A 152 5.31 19.24 -6.59
CA SER A 152 5.96 19.37 -5.29
C SER A 152 5.00 19.13 -4.13
N CYS A 153 3.72 19.49 -4.25
CA CYS A 153 2.69 19.11 -3.27
C CYS A 153 2.61 17.59 -3.12
N GLY A 154 2.65 16.86 -4.22
CA GLY A 154 2.67 15.39 -4.21
C GLY A 154 3.95 14.83 -3.57
N THR A 155 5.12 15.33 -3.95
CA THR A 155 6.40 14.90 -3.38
C THR A 155 6.47 15.20 -1.88
N PHE A 156 5.95 16.35 -1.44
CA PHE A 156 5.84 16.71 -0.03
C PHE A 156 4.83 15.80 0.70
N ALA A 157 3.72 15.44 0.06
CA ALA A 157 2.78 14.45 0.61
C ALA A 157 3.46 13.11 0.90
N ALA A 158 4.29 12.64 -0.03
CA ALA A 158 5.03 11.39 0.14
C ALA A 158 6.07 11.43 1.28
N ALA A 159 6.55 12.61 1.67
CA ALA A 159 7.41 12.77 2.83
C ALA A 159 6.64 12.95 4.14
N ILE A 160 5.51 13.68 4.13
CA ILE A 160 4.78 14.01 5.35
C ILE A 160 3.81 12.91 5.80
N ILE A 161 3.23 12.13 4.88
CA ILE A 161 2.34 11.00 5.23
C ILE A 161 3.03 9.95 6.09
N PRO A 162 4.29 9.54 5.85
CA PRO A 162 5.07 8.71 6.75
C PRO A 162 5.18 9.27 8.17
N GLU A 163 5.44 10.57 8.32
CA GLU A 163 5.53 11.20 9.65
C GLU A 163 4.20 11.13 10.40
N PHE A 164 3.07 11.41 9.73
CA PHE A 164 1.74 11.20 10.31
C PHE A 164 1.46 9.74 10.63
N THR A 165 2.02 8.80 9.87
CA THR A 165 1.89 7.37 10.17
C THR A 165 2.61 7.03 11.47
N LYS A 166 3.86 7.50 11.64
CA LYS A 166 4.65 7.26 12.85
C LYS A 166 3.97 7.77 14.13
N ILE A 167 3.19 8.85 14.07
CA ILE A 167 2.41 9.34 15.21
C ILE A 167 1.47 8.26 15.77
N PHE A 168 0.98 7.35 14.92
CA PHE A 168 0.03 6.30 15.30
C PHE A 168 0.66 4.92 15.43
N THR A 169 1.74 4.64 14.72
CA THR A 169 2.28 3.28 14.57
C THR A 169 3.69 3.08 15.12
N SER A 170 4.50 4.12 15.33
CA SER A 170 5.84 3.96 15.89
C SER A 170 5.79 3.40 17.32
N SER A 171 6.72 2.52 17.68
CA SER A 171 6.88 1.99 19.05
C SER A 171 6.95 3.09 20.11
N LYS A 172 7.46 4.27 19.76
CA LYS A 172 7.54 5.45 20.65
C LYS A 172 6.29 6.31 20.67
N SER A 173 5.26 5.97 19.88
CA SER A 173 4.03 6.75 19.80
C SER A 173 3.16 6.59 21.04
N LYS A 174 2.44 7.66 21.40
CA LYS A 174 1.49 7.61 22.52
C LYS A 174 0.33 6.62 22.25
N HIS A 175 -0.06 6.44 21.00
CA HIS A 175 -1.12 5.51 20.63
C HIS A 175 -0.69 4.05 20.80
N VAL A 176 0.54 3.71 20.43
CA VAL A 176 1.10 2.38 20.68
C VAL A 176 1.26 2.13 22.17
N GLN A 177 1.77 3.12 22.93
CA GLN A 177 1.86 3.02 24.39
C GLN A 177 0.47 2.88 25.05
N GLU A 178 -0.56 3.53 24.51
CA GLU A 178 -1.95 3.36 24.96
C GLU A 178 -2.44 1.92 24.73
N ILE A 179 -2.12 1.30 23.58
CA ILE A 179 -2.46 -0.10 23.30
C ILE A 179 -1.77 -1.03 24.32
N VAL A 180 -0.50 -0.80 24.61
CA VAL A 180 0.25 -1.58 25.63
C VAL A 180 -0.38 -1.44 27.01
N ASN A 181 -0.69 -0.20 27.44
CA ASN A 181 -1.34 0.05 28.73
C ASN A 181 -2.73 -0.58 28.81
N ALA A 182 -3.53 -0.44 27.76
CA ALA A 182 -4.85 -1.06 27.66
C ALA A 182 -4.76 -2.60 27.75
N SER A 183 -3.74 -3.18 27.12
CA SER A 183 -3.46 -4.63 27.19
C SER A 183 -3.10 -5.07 28.62
N ARG A 184 -2.32 -4.26 29.34
CA ARG A 184 -1.93 -4.52 30.72
C ARG A 184 -3.12 -4.51 31.68
N GLU A 185 -4.05 -3.57 31.49
CA GLU A 185 -5.21 -3.39 32.39
C GLU A 185 -6.32 -4.40 32.12
N ALA A 186 -6.63 -4.73 30.87
CA ALA A 186 -7.79 -5.54 30.52
C ALA A 186 -7.54 -6.58 29.41
N GLY A 187 -6.29 -6.90 29.15
CA GLY A 187 -5.91 -7.96 28.22
C GLY A 187 -6.29 -7.70 26.76
N ALA A 188 -6.47 -8.78 26.01
CA ALA A 188 -6.67 -8.75 24.57
C ALA A 188 -7.87 -7.92 24.10
N SER A 189 -8.95 -7.82 24.89
CA SER A 189 -10.16 -7.09 24.50
C SER A 189 -9.91 -5.59 24.33
N LEU A 190 -9.25 -4.94 25.28
CA LEU A 190 -8.91 -3.52 25.15
C LEU A 190 -7.75 -3.30 24.19
N ASN A 191 -6.83 -4.24 24.06
CA ASN A 191 -5.80 -4.22 23.01
C ASN A 191 -6.45 -4.02 21.62
N ILE A 192 -7.38 -4.91 21.26
CA ILE A 192 -8.07 -4.85 19.97
C ILE A 192 -8.81 -3.52 19.78
N ILE A 193 -9.57 -3.07 20.79
CA ILE A 193 -10.33 -1.81 20.69
C ILE A 193 -9.39 -0.62 20.50
N SER A 194 -8.30 -0.53 21.26
CA SER A 194 -7.34 0.57 21.18
C SER A 194 -6.66 0.65 19.80
N GLY A 195 -6.31 -0.48 19.19
CA GLY A 195 -5.76 -0.50 17.83
C GLY A 195 -6.79 -0.09 16.76
N ILE A 196 -8.06 -0.49 16.90
CA ILE A 196 -9.16 -0.02 16.04
C ILE A 196 -9.28 1.51 16.13
N VAL A 197 -9.21 2.07 17.35
CA VAL A 197 -9.25 3.51 17.58
C VAL A 197 -8.06 4.20 16.90
N ALA A 198 -6.84 3.73 17.12
CA ALA A 198 -5.64 4.27 16.47
C ALA A 198 -5.75 4.26 14.94
N GLY A 199 -6.21 3.16 14.36
CA GLY A 199 -6.42 3.02 12.92
C GLY A 199 -7.43 4.03 12.37
N ASN A 200 -8.59 4.20 13.02
CA ASN A 200 -9.62 5.15 12.59
C ASN A 200 -9.13 6.61 12.65
N PHE A 201 -8.50 7.01 13.77
CA PHE A 201 -7.98 8.37 13.90
C PHE A 201 -6.86 8.64 12.88
N SER A 202 -6.00 7.67 12.60
CA SER A 202 -4.96 7.83 11.60
C SER A 202 -5.53 7.99 10.18
N ALA A 203 -6.57 7.23 9.82
CA ALA A 203 -7.26 7.37 8.53
C ALA A 203 -7.90 8.76 8.38
N PHE A 204 -8.53 9.27 9.44
CA PHE A 204 -9.12 10.61 9.47
C PHE A 204 -8.06 11.70 9.21
N TRP A 205 -6.97 11.71 9.97
CA TRP A 205 -5.92 12.73 9.83
C TRP A 205 -5.22 12.67 8.47
N LYS A 206 -4.92 11.48 7.98
CA LYS A 206 -4.32 11.32 6.63
C LYS A 206 -5.27 11.79 5.53
N GLY A 207 -6.57 11.51 5.67
CA GLY A 207 -7.57 12.04 4.76
C GLY A 207 -7.56 13.57 4.72
N LEU A 208 -7.49 14.23 5.88
CA LEU A 208 -7.39 15.70 5.94
C LEU A 208 -6.10 16.23 5.32
N VAL A 209 -4.96 15.58 5.54
CA VAL A 209 -3.68 15.98 4.92
C VAL A 209 -3.77 15.86 3.40
N MET A 210 -4.30 14.75 2.87
CA MET A 210 -4.47 14.56 1.43
C MET A 210 -5.38 15.62 0.83
N VAL A 211 -6.54 15.88 1.44
CA VAL A 211 -7.45 16.93 0.99
C VAL A 211 -6.79 18.31 1.04
N GLY A 212 -6.06 18.61 2.11
CA GLY A 212 -5.33 19.89 2.24
C GLY A 212 -4.33 20.11 1.11
N LEU A 213 -3.55 19.09 0.76
CA LEU A 213 -2.59 19.15 -0.35
C LEU A 213 -3.27 19.25 -1.72
N MET A 214 -4.38 18.54 -1.91
CA MET A 214 -5.20 18.68 -3.12
C MET A 214 -5.82 20.07 -3.25
N VAL A 215 -6.22 20.69 -2.14
CA VAL A 215 -6.72 22.09 -2.13
C VAL A 215 -5.62 23.07 -2.54
N ILE A 216 -4.38 22.89 -2.08
CA ILE A 216 -3.26 23.73 -2.55
C ILE A 216 -3.04 23.54 -4.06
N ALA A 217 -3.03 22.30 -4.54
CA ALA A 217 -2.93 22.00 -5.97
C ALA A 217 -4.09 22.61 -6.80
N PHE A 218 -5.31 22.57 -6.24
CA PHE A 218 -6.49 23.20 -6.85
C PHE A 218 -6.29 24.70 -7.04
N PHE A 219 -5.85 25.42 -6.00
CA PHE A 219 -5.61 26.86 -6.11
C PHE A 219 -4.46 27.18 -7.07
N ALA A 220 -3.39 26.39 -7.08
CA ALA A 220 -2.28 26.56 -8.02
C ALA A 220 -2.72 26.34 -9.49
N ALA A 221 -3.70 25.46 -9.73
CA ALA A 221 -4.22 25.16 -11.06
C ALA A 221 -5.28 26.15 -11.56
N ARG A 222 -5.94 26.88 -10.64
CA ARG A 222 -7.11 27.71 -10.97
C ARG A 222 -6.79 28.91 -11.87
N GLU A 223 -5.58 29.46 -11.77
CA GLU A 223 -5.20 30.66 -12.51
C GLU A 223 -4.24 30.32 -13.64
N GLY A 224 -4.68 30.53 -14.89
CA GLY A 224 -3.85 30.49 -16.08
C GLY A 224 -3.62 29.12 -16.71
N LEU A 225 -3.96 27.99 -16.06
CA LEU A 225 -3.89 26.67 -16.70
C LEU A 225 -5.05 26.43 -17.68
N ASP A 226 -6.17 27.09 -17.51
CA ASP A 226 -7.31 27.10 -18.42
C ASP A 226 -6.98 27.63 -19.82
N ALA A 227 -5.91 28.44 -19.95
CA ALA A 227 -5.36 28.86 -21.24
C ALA A 227 -4.67 27.71 -22.02
N TYR A 228 -4.37 26.59 -21.39
CA TYR A 228 -3.64 25.47 -22.00
C TYR A 228 -4.46 24.19 -22.08
N MET A 229 -5.52 24.07 -21.30
CA MET A 229 -6.31 22.84 -21.22
C MET A 229 -7.69 23.06 -20.63
N VAL A 230 -8.60 22.16 -20.96
CA VAL A 230 -9.88 22.05 -20.26
C VAL A 230 -9.69 21.23 -18.97
N TYR A 231 -10.44 21.55 -17.91
CA TYR A 231 -10.38 20.89 -16.60
C TYR A 231 -8.98 20.86 -15.94
N PRO A 232 -8.27 21.99 -15.81
CA PRO A 232 -6.90 22.05 -15.29
C PRO A 232 -6.78 21.49 -13.87
N THR A 233 -7.82 21.56 -13.05
CA THR A 233 -7.84 21.00 -11.68
C THR A 233 -7.69 19.48 -11.68
N VAL A 234 -8.32 18.79 -12.63
CA VAL A 234 -8.19 17.32 -12.75
C VAL A 234 -6.75 16.93 -13.09
N PHE A 235 -6.14 17.67 -14.02
CA PHE A 235 -4.73 17.49 -14.36
C PHE A 235 -3.83 17.74 -13.14
N ALA A 236 -4.11 18.77 -12.36
CA ALA A 236 -3.37 19.04 -11.13
C ALA A 236 -3.45 17.88 -10.13
N PHE A 237 -4.60 17.26 -9.94
CA PHE A 237 -4.73 16.08 -9.08
C PHE A 237 -3.90 14.91 -9.61
N GLY A 238 -3.92 14.65 -10.90
CA GLY A 238 -3.03 13.66 -11.51
C GLY A 238 -1.55 13.96 -11.30
N LEU A 239 -1.15 15.22 -11.37
CA LEU A 239 0.22 15.65 -11.09
C LEU A 239 0.60 15.54 -9.61
N VAL A 240 -0.33 15.70 -8.66
CA VAL A 240 -0.09 15.40 -7.24
C VAL A 240 0.23 13.92 -7.06
N ALA A 241 -0.57 13.01 -7.65
CA ALA A 241 -0.28 11.58 -7.63
C ALA A 241 1.08 11.26 -8.27
N PHE A 242 1.38 11.91 -9.38
CA PHE A 242 2.67 11.79 -10.06
C PHE A 242 3.84 12.23 -9.16
N GLY A 243 3.68 13.33 -8.44
CA GLY A 243 4.65 13.86 -7.48
C GLY A 243 4.85 12.96 -6.27
N MET A 244 3.78 12.34 -5.75
CA MET A 244 3.89 11.35 -4.66
C MET A 244 4.77 10.16 -5.06
N LEU A 245 4.76 9.76 -6.32
CA LEU A 245 5.66 8.75 -6.86
C LEU A 245 7.07 9.26 -7.17
N GLY A 246 7.33 10.54 -7.02
CA GLY A 246 8.65 11.14 -7.28
C GLY A 246 9.77 10.49 -6.49
N MET A 247 9.47 9.96 -5.31
CA MET A 247 10.38 9.20 -4.47
C MET A 247 9.96 7.71 -4.34
N GLY A 248 9.20 7.20 -5.30
CA GLY A 248 8.70 5.82 -5.30
C GLY A 248 9.75 4.74 -5.05
N PRO A 249 10.92 4.74 -5.73
CA PRO A 249 11.99 3.76 -5.45
C PRO A 249 12.47 3.82 -4.01
N VAL A 250 12.58 5.00 -3.40
CA VAL A 250 12.94 5.15 -1.98
C VAL A 250 11.83 4.64 -1.07
N THR A 251 10.58 4.97 -1.38
CA THR A 251 9.42 4.49 -0.60
C THR A 251 9.35 2.97 -0.58
N ILE A 252 9.55 2.33 -1.74
CA ILE A 252 9.58 0.85 -1.88
C ILE A 252 10.77 0.25 -1.12
N ALA A 253 11.95 0.86 -1.23
CA ALA A 253 13.14 0.36 -0.54
C ALA A 253 13.01 0.43 0.99
N VAL A 254 12.38 1.50 1.48
CA VAL A 254 12.11 1.70 2.92
C VAL A 254 11.03 0.71 3.41
N ASP A 255 10.04 0.37 2.59
CA ASP A 255 9.04 -0.66 2.90
C ASP A 255 9.68 -2.04 2.97
N SER A 256 10.48 -2.40 1.96
CA SER A 256 11.19 -3.68 1.90
C SER A 256 12.28 -3.84 2.98
N TYR A 257 12.64 -2.78 3.67
CA TYR A 257 13.55 -2.84 4.81
C TYR A 257 12.95 -3.65 5.98
N GLY A 258 11.63 -3.53 6.23
CA GLY A 258 10.93 -4.26 7.27
C GLY A 258 11.13 -5.77 7.19
N PRO A 259 10.70 -6.47 6.12
CA PRO A 259 10.89 -7.92 6.01
C PRO A 259 12.36 -8.36 5.98
N VAL A 260 13.29 -7.50 5.57
CA VAL A 260 14.72 -7.83 5.64
C VAL A 260 15.21 -7.87 7.08
N THR A 261 14.80 -6.91 7.91
CA THR A 261 15.18 -6.86 9.34
C THR A 261 14.51 -7.94 10.15
N ASP A 262 13.23 -8.21 9.89
CA ASP A 262 12.46 -9.28 10.50
C ASP A 262 13.09 -10.66 10.22
N ASN A 263 13.34 -10.96 8.94
CA ASN A 263 14.03 -12.19 8.57
C ASN A 263 15.46 -12.29 9.11
N ALA A 264 16.17 -11.17 9.27
CA ALA A 264 17.50 -11.19 9.87
C ALA A 264 17.44 -11.61 11.35
N GLN A 265 16.44 -11.13 12.09
CA GLN A 265 16.17 -11.56 13.47
C GLN A 265 15.79 -13.04 13.52
N SER A 266 14.81 -13.47 12.73
CA SER A 266 14.34 -14.86 12.68
C SER A 266 15.48 -15.84 12.32
N VAL A 267 16.32 -15.52 11.35
CA VAL A 267 17.48 -16.35 10.98
C VAL A 267 18.49 -16.43 12.12
N PHE A 268 18.74 -15.33 12.84
CA PHE A 268 19.63 -15.34 14.00
C PHE A 268 19.09 -16.27 15.10
N GLU A 269 17.83 -16.14 15.47
CA GLU A 269 17.19 -16.97 16.50
C GLU A 269 17.13 -18.46 16.09
N LEU A 270 16.75 -18.77 14.85
CA LEU A 270 16.72 -20.13 14.32
C LEU A 270 18.09 -20.80 14.28
N SER A 271 19.16 -20.03 14.04
CA SER A 271 20.51 -20.56 13.92
C SER A 271 21.05 -21.11 15.25
N GLN A 272 20.54 -20.59 16.40
CA GLN A 272 21.03 -20.89 17.74
C GLN A 272 22.57 -20.83 17.81
N ILE A 273 23.15 -19.90 17.09
CA ILE A 273 24.60 -19.80 16.84
C ILE A 273 25.40 -19.68 18.15
N GLU A 274 24.82 -19.04 19.18
CA GLU A 274 25.42 -18.87 20.51
C GLU A 274 25.59 -20.19 21.27
N GLN A 275 24.84 -21.23 20.89
CA GLN A 275 24.91 -22.56 21.55
C GLN A 275 25.99 -23.45 20.92
N ILE A 276 26.60 -23.05 19.81
CA ILE A 276 27.63 -23.85 19.11
C ILE A 276 28.96 -23.73 19.84
N LYS A 277 29.47 -24.84 20.37
CA LYS A 277 30.74 -24.86 21.10
C LYS A 277 31.91 -24.39 20.24
N GLY A 278 32.59 -23.33 20.68
CA GLY A 278 33.81 -22.81 20.02
C GLY A 278 33.54 -21.87 18.86
N ILE A 279 32.29 -21.45 18.62
CA ILE A 279 31.89 -20.52 17.59
C ILE A 279 32.59 -19.17 17.75
N ASP A 280 32.79 -18.68 18.99
CA ASP A 280 33.49 -17.43 19.27
C ASP A 280 34.91 -17.41 18.69
N LYS A 281 35.64 -18.53 18.83
CA LYS A 281 36.98 -18.66 18.27
C LYS A 281 36.97 -18.73 16.75
N GLN A 282 35.96 -19.36 16.19
CA GLN A 282 35.81 -19.47 14.75
C GLN A 282 35.48 -18.13 14.14
N ILE A 283 34.52 -17.38 14.71
CA ILE A 283 34.15 -16.03 14.25
C ILE A 283 35.35 -15.08 14.36
N LYS A 284 36.09 -15.14 15.50
CA LYS A 284 37.30 -14.33 15.67
C LYS A 284 38.35 -14.66 14.62
N LYS A 285 38.51 -15.92 14.26
CA LYS A 285 39.46 -16.36 13.21
C LYS A 285 39.03 -15.94 11.80
N ASP A 286 37.77 -16.11 11.48
CA ASP A 286 37.23 -15.94 10.12
C ASP A 286 36.91 -14.47 9.81
N TYR A 287 36.48 -13.70 10.82
CA TYR A 287 36.01 -12.32 10.64
C TYR A 287 36.77 -11.28 11.45
N GLY A 288 37.64 -11.67 12.39
CA GLY A 288 38.56 -10.76 13.11
C GLY A 288 37.95 -9.99 14.28
N PHE A 289 36.74 -10.32 14.73
CA PHE A 289 36.09 -9.71 15.90
C PHE A 289 35.62 -10.77 16.92
N GLU A 290 35.44 -10.36 18.17
CA GLU A 290 34.81 -11.17 19.19
C GLU A 290 33.30 -10.94 19.16
N PRO A 291 32.46 -11.98 19.03
CA PRO A 291 31.02 -11.82 18.98
C PRO A 291 30.45 -11.51 20.37
N GLU A 292 29.54 -10.54 20.43
CA GLU A 292 28.71 -10.23 21.61
C GLU A 292 27.25 -10.58 21.24
N PHE A 293 26.86 -11.85 21.42
CA PHE A 293 25.57 -12.37 20.95
C PHE A 293 24.35 -11.65 21.53
N GLU A 294 24.38 -11.34 22.85
CA GLU A 294 23.30 -10.59 23.51
C GLU A 294 23.13 -9.18 22.92
N THR A 295 24.24 -8.47 22.72
CA THR A 295 24.22 -7.16 22.07
C THR A 295 23.75 -7.27 20.63
N GLY A 296 24.18 -8.30 19.91
CA GLY A 296 23.75 -8.58 18.55
C GLY A 296 22.25 -8.83 18.45
N LYS A 297 21.71 -9.64 19.37
CA LYS A 297 20.26 -9.92 19.45
C LYS A 297 19.47 -8.65 19.71
N GLN A 298 19.85 -7.86 20.71
CA GLN A 298 19.18 -6.59 21.02
C GLN A 298 19.19 -5.63 19.83
N LEU A 299 20.32 -5.48 19.12
CA LEU A 299 20.40 -4.62 17.94
C LEU A 299 19.55 -5.12 16.78
N LEU A 300 19.40 -6.43 16.60
CA LEU A 300 18.50 -7.02 15.60
C LEU A 300 17.04 -6.72 15.95
N GLU A 301 16.63 -6.88 17.21
CA GLU A 301 15.29 -6.56 17.69
C GLU A 301 14.95 -5.07 17.54
N GLU A 302 15.88 -4.17 17.89
CA GLU A 302 15.71 -2.71 17.69
C GLU A 302 15.61 -2.35 16.19
N ASN A 303 16.39 -3.03 15.35
CA ASN A 303 16.39 -2.83 13.92
C ASN A 303 15.10 -3.33 13.27
N ASP A 304 14.57 -4.46 13.72
CA ASP A 304 13.28 -4.98 13.29
C ASP A 304 12.13 -4.07 13.71
N SER A 305 12.12 -3.56 14.94
CA SER A 305 11.14 -2.55 15.39
C SER A 305 11.14 -1.29 14.49
N ALA A 306 12.32 -0.83 14.07
CA ALA A 306 12.42 0.27 13.10
C ALA A 306 11.89 -0.14 11.72
N GLY A 307 12.19 -1.36 11.27
CA GLY A 307 11.68 -1.95 10.03
C GLY A 307 10.16 -1.97 9.98
N ASN A 308 9.51 -2.46 11.04
CA ASN A 308 8.05 -2.47 11.17
C ASN A 308 7.42 -1.08 11.13
N THR A 309 8.05 -0.09 11.76
CA THR A 309 7.59 1.30 11.68
C THR A 309 7.56 1.78 10.23
N PHE A 310 8.59 1.52 9.45
CA PHE A 310 8.68 1.98 8.06
C PHE A 310 7.82 1.16 7.09
N LYS A 311 7.67 -0.14 7.28
CA LYS A 311 6.70 -1.01 6.61
C LYS A 311 5.28 -0.44 6.73
N ALA A 312 4.91 0.07 7.90
CA ALA A 312 3.63 0.72 8.11
C ALA A 312 3.52 2.11 7.44
N THR A 313 4.64 2.82 7.21
CA THR A 313 4.63 4.20 6.69
C THR A 313 4.54 4.27 5.17
N ALA A 314 5.11 3.33 4.44
CA ALA A 314 5.18 3.34 2.99
C ALA A 314 3.83 2.98 2.33
N LYS A 315 3.11 2.00 2.88
CA LYS A 315 1.82 1.53 2.38
C LYS A 315 0.78 2.66 2.18
N PRO A 316 0.56 3.60 3.13
CA PRO A 316 -0.35 4.72 2.94
C PRO A 316 0.01 5.68 1.80
N VAL A 317 1.29 5.87 1.52
CA VAL A 317 1.75 6.70 0.39
C VAL A 317 1.38 6.03 -0.93
N LEU A 318 1.66 4.74 -1.08
CA LEU A 318 1.35 3.97 -2.28
C LEU A 318 -0.16 3.91 -2.53
N ILE A 319 -0.97 3.66 -1.49
CA ILE A 319 -2.43 3.63 -1.57
C ILE A 319 -2.98 5.01 -1.97
N GLY A 320 -2.54 6.09 -1.30
CA GLY A 320 -2.94 7.45 -1.62
C GLY A 320 -2.63 7.82 -3.07
N THR A 321 -1.45 7.46 -3.53
CA THR A 321 -1.03 7.68 -4.93
C THR A 321 -1.92 6.93 -5.92
N ALA A 322 -2.20 5.66 -5.65
CA ALA A 322 -3.04 4.84 -6.51
C ALA A 322 -4.47 5.40 -6.62
N VAL A 323 -5.03 5.86 -5.51
CA VAL A 323 -6.40 6.43 -5.48
C VAL A 323 -6.47 7.75 -6.24
N ILE A 324 -5.52 8.67 -6.01
CA ILE A 324 -5.51 9.96 -6.72
C ILE A 324 -5.24 9.73 -8.22
N GLY A 325 -4.33 8.81 -8.57
CA GLY A 325 -4.07 8.43 -9.96
C GLY A 325 -5.29 7.77 -10.63
N ALA A 326 -5.97 6.85 -9.93
CA ALA A 326 -7.21 6.24 -10.38
C ALA A 326 -8.32 7.28 -10.59
N THR A 327 -8.43 8.27 -9.72
CA THR A 327 -9.39 9.38 -9.87
C THR A 327 -9.15 10.14 -11.18
N THR A 328 -7.90 10.39 -11.55
CA THR A 328 -7.58 11.04 -12.84
C THR A 328 -8.04 10.19 -14.03
N MET A 329 -7.87 8.86 -13.95
CA MET A 329 -8.37 7.95 -14.97
C MET A 329 -9.91 7.95 -15.06
N ILE A 330 -10.60 7.98 -13.91
CA ILE A 330 -12.07 8.06 -13.86
C ILE A 330 -12.56 9.34 -14.53
N PHE A 331 -11.89 10.48 -14.29
CA PHE A 331 -12.22 11.72 -14.98
C PHE A 331 -11.98 11.63 -16.49
N SER A 332 -10.94 10.89 -16.93
CA SER A 332 -10.73 10.64 -18.37
C SER A 332 -11.90 9.84 -18.97
N ILE A 333 -12.44 8.84 -18.25
CA ILE A 333 -13.65 8.10 -18.67
C ILE A 333 -14.85 9.05 -18.78
N ILE A 334 -15.07 9.91 -17.80
CA ILE A 334 -16.17 10.89 -17.80
C ILE A 334 -16.07 11.81 -19.01
N LEU A 335 -14.88 12.31 -19.33
CA LEU A 335 -14.64 13.18 -20.48
C LEU A 335 -14.83 12.42 -21.80
N LEU A 336 -14.23 11.24 -21.92
CA LEU A 336 -14.29 10.45 -23.15
C LEU A 336 -15.73 10.09 -23.53
N LEU A 337 -16.55 9.74 -22.55
CA LEU A 337 -17.95 9.35 -22.76
C LEU A 337 -18.94 10.51 -22.59
N ASN A 338 -18.44 11.74 -22.33
CA ASN A 338 -19.26 12.94 -22.08
C ASN A 338 -20.36 12.70 -21.01
N LEU A 339 -19.98 12.05 -19.90
CA LEU A 339 -20.92 11.70 -18.84
C LEU A 339 -21.30 12.92 -18.00
N GLN A 340 -22.56 12.97 -17.58
CA GLN A 340 -23.08 13.98 -16.65
C GLN A 340 -23.44 13.31 -15.32
N LEU A 341 -22.50 13.27 -14.39
CA LEU A 341 -22.73 12.68 -13.07
C LEU A 341 -23.56 13.61 -12.20
N ASN A 342 -24.80 13.25 -11.96
CA ASN A 342 -25.72 13.99 -11.11
C ASN A 342 -26.27 13.06 -10.01
N LEU A 343 -26.22 13.50 -8.75
CA LEU A 343 -26.75 12.74 -7.60
C LEU A 343 -28.27 12.51 -7.67
N LEU A 344 -29.00 13.25 -8.49
CA LEU A 344 -30.42 13.00 -8.75
C LEU A 344 -30.65 11.83 -9.72
N ASP A 345 -29.61 11.37 -10.41
CA ASP A 345 -29.67 10.17 -11.22
C ASP A 345 -29.57 8.92 -10.33
N PRO A 346 -30.57 8.02 -10.29
CA PRO A 346 -30.52 6.83 -9.49
C PRO A 346 -29.32 5.92 -9.81
N TYR A 347 -28.88 5.86 -11.06
CA TYR A 347 -27.73 5.07 -11.47
C TYR A 347 -26.43 5.52 -10.78
N VAL A 348 -26.25 6.84 -10.61
CA VAL A 348 -25.11 7.39 -9.88
C VAL A 348 -25.15 6.96 -8.39
N LEU A 349 -26.33 7.04 -7.76
CA LEU A 349 -26.49 6.60 -6.37
C LEU A 349 -26.23 5.08 -6.22
N PHE A 350 -26.76 4.27 -7.15
CA PHE A 350 -26.52 2.82 -7.12
C PHE A 350 -25.02 2.50 -7.28
N GLY A 351 -24.32 3.17 -8.18
CA GLY A 351 -22.89 3.00 -8.34
C GLY A 351 -22.11 3.31 -7.07
N LEU A 352 -22.42 4.44 -6.41
CA LEU A 352 -21.78 4.82 -5.14
C LEU A 352 -21.99 3.77 -4.04
N MET A 353 -23.22 3.23 -3.91
CA MET A 353 -23.51 2.21 -2.91
C MET A 353 -22.82 0.87 -3.24
N LEU A 354 -22.82 0.46 -4.51
CA LEU A 354 -22.20 -0.79 -4.96
C LEU A 354 -20.69 -0.79 -4.76
N GLY A 355 -20.02 0.35 -5.04
CA GLY A 355 -18.58 0.46 -4.84
C GLY A 355 -18.18 0.28 -3.38
N GLY A 356 -18.90 0.92 -2.44
CA GLY A 356 -18.70 0.71 -1.02
C GLY A 356 -18.94 -0.75 -0.62
N ALA A 357 -20.05 -1.36 -1.07
CA ALA A 357 -20.37 -2.76 -0.78
C ALA A 357 -19.28 -3.72 -1.26
N VAL A 358 -18.73 -3.50 -2.45
CA VAL A 358 -17.65 -4.33 -3.01
C VAL A 358 -16.36 -4.22 -2.20
N ILE A 359 -16.00 -3.04 -1.71
CA ILE A 359 -14.82 -2.86 -0.84
C ILE A 359 -14.98 -3.62 0.49
N TYR A 360 -16.14 -3.55 1.13
CA TYR A 360 -16.40 -4.30 2.36
C TYR A 360 -16.44 -5.82 2.12
N TRP A 361 -17.07 -6.26 1.03
CA TRP A 361 -17.01 -7.67 0.65
C TRP A 361 -15.57 -8.12 0.41
N PHE A 362 -14.78 -7.34 -0.31
CA PHE A 362 -13.38 -7.64 -0.60
C PHE A 362 -12.56 -7.81 0.68
N SER A 363 -12.68 -6.86 1.62
CA SER A 363 -11.99 -6.93 2.91
C SER A 363 -12.38 -8.20 3.69
N GLY A 364 -13.68 -8.53 3.73
CA GLY A 364 -14.16 -9.75 4.37
C GLY A 364 -13.67 -11.02 3.68
N ALA A 365 -13.67 -11.08 2.35
CA ALA A 365 -13.24 -12.25 1.59
C ALA A 365 -11.72 -12.49 1.70
N SER A 366 -10.91 -11.44 1.68
CA SER A 366 -9.45 -11.54 1.85
C SER A 366 -9.08 -12.04 3.26
N MET A 367 -9.67 -11.46 4.30
CA MET A 367 -9.47 -11.91 5.68
C MET A 367 -9.95 -13.35 5.89
N GLN A 368 -11.09 -13.74 5.31
CA GLN A 368 -11.61 -15.11 5.40
C GLN A 368 -10.65 -16.13 4.76
N ALA A 369 -10.03 -15.78 3.63
CA ALA A 369 -9.07 -16.64 2.96
C ALA A 369 -7.83 -16.88 3.82
N VAL A 370 -7.29 -15.81 4.42
CA VAL A 370 -6.12 -15.87 5.33
C VAL A 370 -6.46 -16.67 6.59
N SER A 371 -7.55 -16.34 7.27
CA SER A 371 -7.97 -17.02 8.51
C SER A 371 -8.16 -18.53 8.29
N THR A 372 -8.72 -18.93 7.15
CA THR A 372 -8.89 -20.35 6.81
C THR A 372 -7.56 -21.04 6.52
N GLY A 373 -6.66 -20.36 5.81
CA GLY A 373 -5.30 -20.84 5.54
C GLY A 373 -4.50 -21.02 6.82
N ALA A 374 -4.48 -20.00 7.69
CA ALA A 374 -3.83 -20.02 8.98
C ALA A 374 -4.37 -21.13 9.89
N TYR A 375 -5.70 -21.27 10.00
CA TYR A 375 -6.31 -22.36 10.78
C TYR A 375 -5.83 -23.75 10.33
N ARG A 376 -5.73 -23.99 9.02
CA ARG A 376 -5.25 -25.26 8.47
C ARG A 376 -3.76 -25.47 8.74
N ALA A 377 -2.95 -24.42 8.61
CA ALA A 377 -1.52 -24.46 8.89
C ALA A 377 -1.27 -24.74 10.40
N VAL A 378 -1.97 -24.04 11.29
CA VAL A 378 -1.88 -24.23 12.74
C VAL A 378 -2.28 -25.65 13.15
N ASN A 379 -3.36 -26.20 12.60
CA ASN A 379 -3.74 -27.58 12.88
C ASN A 379 -2.64 -28.57 12.45
N TYR A 380 -2.08 -28.40 11.25
CA TYR A 380 -0.97 -29.22 10.77
C TYR A 380 0.25 -29.12 11.70
N ILE A 381 0.61 -27.90 12.12
CA ILE A 381 1.73 -27.68 13.03
C ILE A 381 1.48 -28.38 14.37
N LYS A 382 0.28 -28.21 14.97
CA LYS A 382 -0.08 -28.84 16.25
C LYS A 382 -0.05 -30.37 16.21
N GLU A 383 -0.44 -30.98 15.10
CA GLU A 383 -0.44 -32.43 14.93
C GLU A 383 0.96 -33.00 14.75
N HIS A 384 1.92 -32.20 14.30
CA HIS A 384 3.26 -32.68 13.93
C HIS A 384 4.39 -32.13 14.81
N ILE A 385 4.16 -31.06 15.61
CA ILE A 385 5.18 -30.50 16.49
C ILE A 385 5.54 -31.46 17.61
N LYS A 386 6.83 -31.62 17.87
CA LYS A 386 7.37 -32.46 18.96
C LYS A 386 8.17 -31.59 19.91
N LEU A 387 7.50 -31.10 20.95
CA LEU A 387 8.11 -30.24 21.98
C LEU A 387 9.02 -31.00 22.96
N ASP A 388 8.90 -32.31 22.97
CA ASP A 388 9.69 -33.22 23.80
C ASP A 388 11.08 -33.55 23.24
N THR A 389 11.40 -33.04 22.05
CA THR A 389 12.69 -33.22 21.38
C THR A 389 13.34 -31.88 21.04
N ASN A 390 14.69 -31.82 21.17
CA ASN A 390 15.46 -30.66 20.70
C ASN A 390 15.73 -30.68 19.18
N LYS A 391 14.97 -31.47 18.45
CA LYS A 391 15.15 -31.61 17.00
C LYS A 391 14.42 -30.50 16.26
N ALA A 392 15.15 -29.71 15.51
CA ALA A 392 14.57 -28.71 14.59
C ALA A 392 13.58 -29.35 13.61
N ALA A 393 12.63 -28.56 13.13
CA ALA A 393 11.69 -28.97 12.10
C ALA A 393 12.42 -29.39 10.81
N SER A 394 11.91 -30.41 10.12
CA SER A 394 12.50 -30.83 8.85
C SER A 394 12.12 -29.86 7.73
N ILE A 395 12.97 -29.81 6.68
CA ILE A 395 12.68 -29.02 5.47
C ILE A 395 11.37 -29.48 4.82
N GLU A 396 11.07 -30.78 4.83
CA GLU A 396 9.84 -31.33 4.30
C GLU A 396 8.61 -30.85 5.06
N ASP A 397 8.69 -30.79 6.38
CA ASP A 397 7.60 -30.26 7.23
C ASP A 397 7.33 -28.79 6.95
N SER A 398 8.39 -27.97 6.85
CA SER A 398 8.29 -26.55 6.53
C SER A 398 7.70 -26.32 5.14
N LYS A 399 8.13 -27.08 4.12
CA LYS A 399 7.53 -27.05 2.78
C LYS A 399 6.06 -27.42 2.80
N SER A 400 5.63 -28.33 3.68
CA SER A 400 4.22 -28.70 3.81
C SER A 400 3.37 -27.53 4.34
N VAL A 401 3.86 -26.78 5.32
CA VAL A 401 3.19 -25.57 5.82
C VAL A 401 3.09 -24.50 4.74
N VAL A 402 4.21 -24.18 4.07
CA VAL A 402 4.23 -23.24 2.93
C VAL A 402 3.21 -23.65 1.86
N LYS A 403 3.15 -24.95 1.52
CA LYS A 403 2.18 -25.46 0.54
C LYS A 403 0.73 -25.27 0.99
N ILE A 404 0.41 -25.48 2.25
CA ILE A 404 -0.94 -25.25 2.79
C ILE A 404 -1.30 -23.78 2.65
N CYS A 405 -0.46 -22.86 3.12
CA CYS A 405 -0.68 -21.42 3.03
C CYS A 405 -0.86 -20.97 1.57
N THR A 406 0.03 -21.40 0.67
CA THR A 406 -0.01 -21.05 -0.76
C THR A 406 -1.30 -21.52 -1.43
N ILE A 407 -1.75 -22.75 -1.19
CA ILE A 407 -3.00 -23.28 -1.79
C ILE A 407 -4.21 -22.44 -1.37
N TYR A 408 -4.31 -22.05 -0.09
CA TYR A 408 -5.44 -21.26 0.39
C TYR A 408 -5.37 -19.81 -0.09
N ALA A 409 -4.17 -19.20 -0.15
CA ALA A 409 -3.96 -17.90 -0.75
C ALA A 409 -4.40 -17.88 -2.22
N GLN A 410 -3.97 -18.86 -3.03
CA GLN A 410 -4.36 -18.98 -4.44
C GLN A 410 -5.87 -19.16 -4.63
N LYS A 411 -6.52 -19.98 -3.80
CA LYS A 411 -7.97 -20.17 -3.84
C LYS A 411 -8.74 -18.90 -3.50
N GLY A 412 -8.27 -18.16 -2.48
CA GLY A 412 -8.83 -16.86 -2.11
C GLY A 412 -8.69 -15.85 -3.23
N MET A 413 -7.48 -15.70 -3.76
CA MET A 413 -7.16 -14.81 -4.87
C MET A 413 -8.02 -15.08 -6.11
N LEU A 414 -8.17 -16.34 -6.52
CA LEU A 414 -8.99 -16.71 -7.67
C LEU A 414 -10.45 -16.29 -7.49
N ASN A 415 -11.03 -16.53 -6.32
CA ASN A 415 -12.41 -16.13 -6.03
C ASN A 415 -12.57 -14.61 -6.11
N ILE A 416 -11.66 -13.87 -5.48
CA ILE A 416 -11.67 -12.41 -5.44
C ILE A 416 -11.52 -11.83 -6.86
N PHE A 417 -10.54 -12.32 -7.61
CA PHE A 417 -10.28 -11.85 -8.97
C PHE A 417 -11.50 -12.04 -9.87
N ILE A 418 -12.13 -13.23 -9.85
CA ILE A 418 -13.32 -13.50 -10.68
C ILE A 418 -14.48 -12.57 -10.30
N VAL A 419 -14.70 -12.28 -9.02
CA VAL A 419 -15.77 -11.36 -8.61
C VAL A 419 -15.50 -9.95 -9.10
N ILE A 420 -14.30 -9.42 -8.85
CA ILE A 420 -13.94 -8.05 -9.27
C ILE A 420 -14.02 -7.91 -10.79
N PHE A 421 -13.46 -8.87 -11.53
CA PHE A 421 -13.54 -8.90 -12.98
C PHE A 421 -14.98 -8.93 -13.48
N SER A 422 -15.80 -9.83 -12.91
CA SER A 422 -17.20 -9.99 -13.29
C SER A 422 -18.04 -8.76 -12.97
N PHE A 423 -17.90 -8.17 -11.79
CA PHE A 423 -18.64 -6.95 -11.43
C PHE A 423 -18.21 -5.74 -12.23
N THR A 424 -16.92 -5.61 -12.55
CA THR A 424 -16.42 -4.53 -13.42
C THR A 424 -17.08 -4.58 -14.79
N ILE A 425 -17.13 -5.76 -15.42
CA ILE A 425 -17.83 -5.91 -16.71
C ILE A 425 -19.34 -5.70 -16.55
N ALA A 426 -19.96 -6.31 -15.54
CA ALA A 426 -21.40 -6.23 -15.34
C ALA A 426 -21.87 -4.78 -15.19
N PHE A 427 -21.21 -4.00 -14.34
CA PHE A 427 -21.62 -2.62 -14.08
C PHE A 427 -21.32 -1.69 -15.26
N ALA A 428 -20.20 -1.91 -15.97
CA ALA A 428 -19.91 -1.22 -17.22
C ALA A 428 -21.00 -1.48 -18.30
N CYS A 429 -21.51 -2.72 -18.36
CA CYS A 429 -22.57 -3.13 -19.29
C CYS A 429 -23.96 -2.61 -18.88
N PHE A 430 -24.22 -2.38 -17.60
CA PHE A 430 -25.51 -1.88 -17.14
C PHE A 430 -25.72 -0.42 -17.49
N ASP A 431 -24.81 0.46 -17.08
CA ASP A 431 -24.90 1.89 -17.35
C ASP A 431 -23.55 2.59 -17.10
N ALA A 432 -23.19 3.56 -17.94
CA ALA A 432 -21.93 4.27 -17.84
C ALA A 432 -21.86 5.23 -16.62
N ASN A 433 -22.96 5.90 -16.23
CA ASN A 433 -23.02 6.75 -15.04
C ASN A 433 -22.93 5.94 -13.76
N LEU A 434 -23.63 4.78 -13.71
CA LEU A 434 -23.50 3.80 -12.63
C LEU A 434 -22.05 3.35 -12.50
N PHE A 435 -21.41 3.02 -13.62
CA PHE A 435 -20.05 2.49 -13.61
C PHE A 435 -19.03 3.55 -13.16
N ALA A 436 -19.10 4.79 -13.68
CA ALA A 436 -18.20 5.86 -13.28
C ALA A 436 -18.32 6.16 -11.78
N SER A 437 -19.54 6.23 -11.24
CA SER A 437 -19.78 6.44 -9.81
C SER A 437 -19.37 5.24 -8.95
N TYR A 438 -19.49 4.00 -9.45
CA TYR A 438 -18.93 2.80 -8.82
C TYR A 438 -17.41 2.90 -8.68
N LEU A 439 -16.69 3.34 -9.72
CA LEU A 439 -15.25 3.52 -9.66
C LEU A 439 -14.83 4.61 -8.66
N ILE A 440 -15.55 5.75 -8.63
CA ILE A 440 -15.32 6.82 -7.63
C ILE A 440 -15.48 6.25 -6.22
N SER A 441 -16.53 5.47 -5.99
CA SER A 441 -16.83 4.86 -4.69
C SER A 441 -15.74 3.85 -4.28
N ILE A 442 -15.31 2.97 -5.19
CA ILE A 442 -14.21 2.04 -4.92
C ILE A 442 -12.94 2.80 -4.51
N ALA A 443 -12.61 3.89 -5.21
CA ALA A 443 -11.42 4.68 -4.89
C ALA A 443 -11.51 5.30 -3.49
N ILE A 444 -12.63 5.93 -3.13
CA ILE A 444 -12.81 6.61 -1.85
C ILE A 444 -12.89 5.60 -0.70
N PHE A 445 -13.79 4.62 -0.76
CA PHE A 445 -13.93 3.62 0.29
C PHE A 445 -12.70 2.75 0.43
N GLY A 446 -12.07 2.38 -0.71
CA GLY A 446 -10.82 1.64 -0.72
C GLY A 446 -9.67 2.38 -0.05
N LEU A 447 -9.55 3.69 -0.27
CA LEU A 447 -8.55 4.53 0.41
C LEU A 447 -8.70 4.47 1.93
N TYR A 448 -9.88 4.82 2.44
CA TYR A 448 -10.07 4.89 3.89
C TYR A 448 -10.00 3.53 4.56
N GLN A 449 -10.55 2.50 3.93
CA GLN A 449 -10.48 1.13 4.43
C GLN A 449 -9.03 0.63 4.49
N ALA A 450 -8.23 0.88 3.46
CA ALA A 450 -6.84 0.47 3.43
C ALA A 450 -5.98 1.25 4.44
N LEU A 451 -6.17 2.57 4.55
CA LEU A 451 -5.48 3.40 5.55
C LEU A 451 -5.78 2.94 6.99
N TYR A 452 -7.06 2.69 7.28
CA TYR A 452 -7.51 2.19 8.57
C TYR A 452 -6.84 0.86 8.92
N MET A 453 -6.94 -0.12 8.02
CA MET A 453 -6.43 -1.47 8.26
C MET A 453 -4.90 -1.49 8.38
N ALA A 454 -4.17 -0.80 7.49
CA ALA A 454 -2.72 -0.74 7.53
C ALA A 454 -2.21 -0.17 8.86
N ASN A 455 -2.85 0.90 9.35
CA ASN A 455 -2.38 1.59 10.55
C ASN A 455 -2.83 0.92 11.85
N ALA A 456 -4.02 0.32 11.89
CA ALA A 456 -4.44 -0.49 13.02
C ALA A 456 -3.49 -1.68 13.19
N GLY A 457 -3.21 -2.41 12.09
CA GLY A 457 -2.28 -3.53 12.10
C GLY A 457 -0.87 -3.15 12.53
N GLY A 458 -0.32 -2.06 11.97
CA GLY A 458 0.99 -1.56 12.36
C GLY A 458 1.09 -1.07 13.81
N ALA A 459 -0.01 -0.55 14.37
CA ALA A 459 -0.04 -0.15 15.77
C ALA A 459 -0.06 -1.36 16.73
N TRP A 460 -0.79 -2.43 16.40
CA TRP A 460 -0.78 -3.68 17.18
C TRP A 460 0.57 -4.38 17.14
N ASP A 461 1.18 -4.49 15.96
CA ASP A 461 2.49 -5.11 15.78
C ASP A 461 3.56 -4.39 16.63
N ASN A 462 3.66 -3.06 16.49
CA ASN A 462 4.58 -2.29 17.31
C ASN A 462 4.24 -2.28 18.81
N ALA A 463 2.99 -2.48 19.20
CA ALA A 463 2.64 -2.70 20.60
C ALA A 463 3.21 -4.03 21.15
N LYS A 464 3.21 -5.11 20.34
CA LYS A 464 3.88 -6.37 20.66
C LYS A 464 5.39 -6.14 20.80
N LYS A 465 6.01 -5.46 19.83
CA LYS A 465 7.46 -5.16 19.88
C LYS A 465 7.85 -4.31 21.11
N VAL A 466 7.03 -3.36 21.54
CA VAL A 466 7.27 -2.62 22.80
C VAL A 466 7.29 -3.57 24.00
N VAL A 467 6.37 -4.53 24.07
CA VAL A 467 6.34 -5.51 25.17
C VAL A 467 7.56 -6.42 25.15
N GLU A 468 8.00 -6.83 23.96
CA GLU A 468 9.15 -7.74 23.79
C GLU A 468 10.50 -7.05 23.99
N VAL A 469 10.69 -5.86 23.35
CA VAL A 469 11.99 -5.19 23.25
C VAL A 469 12.20 -4.15 24.35
N ASP A 470 11.21 -3.26 24.58
CA ASP A 470 11.38 -2.17 25.55
C ASP A 470 11.11 -2.62 26.99
N LEU A 471 10.08 -3.45 27.18
CA LEU A 471 9.67 -3.92 28.51
C LEU A 471 10.31 -5.25 28.92
N HIS A 472 10.85 -6.02 27.99
CA HIS A 472 11.42 -7.36 28.22
C HIS A 472 10.45 -8.32 28.94
N GLU A 473 9.13 -8.20 28.63
CA GLU A 473 8.07 -9.02 29.24
C GLU A 473 7.60 -10.16 28.32
N LYS A 474 8.48 -10.69 27.46
CA LYS A 474 8.18 -11.82 26.57
C LYS A 474 7.70 -13.05 27.39
N GLY A 475 6.58 -13.67 26.97
CA GLY A 475 5.96 -14.80 27.67
C GLY A 475 5.09 -14.43 28.88
N SER A 476 4.86 -13.16 29.14
CA SER A 476 3.93 -12.69 30.19
C SER A 476 2.48 -12.65 29.68
N ALA A 477 1.51 -12.47 30.59
CA ALA A 477 0.11 -12.26 30.24
C ALA A 477 -0.10 -10.99 29.38
N LEU A 478 0.76 -9.97 29.56
CA LEU A 478 0.77 -8.78 28.71
C LEU A 478 1.22 -9.12 27.28
N HIS A 479 2.26 -9.94 27.16
CA HIS A 479 2.74 -10.42 25.88
C HIS A 479 1.66 -11.25 25.15
N ASP A 480 1.00 -12.18 25.86
CA ASP A 480 -0.11 -12.95 25.28
C ASP A 480 -1.22 -12.06 24.71
N ALA A 481 -1.58 -10.99 25.43
CA ALA A 481 -2.56 -10.02 24.98
C ALA A 481 -2.08 -9.22 23.74
N ALA A 482 -0.79 -8.86 23.71
CA ALA A 482 -0.19 -8.15 22.58
C ALA A 482 -0.12 -9.03 21.32
N VAL A 483 0.24 -10.32 21.47
CA VAL A 483 0.24 -11.32 20.38
C VAL A 483 -1.15 -11.48 19.77
N VAL A 484 -2.23 -11.44 20.58
CA VAL A 484 -3.60 -11.50 20.05
C VAL A 484 -3.88 -10.28 19.16
N GLY A 485 -3.44 -9.09 19.57
CA GLY A 485 -3.60 -7.88 18.76
C GLY A 485 -2.85 -7.95 17.44
N ASP A 486 -1.60 -8.38 17.46
CA ASP A 486 -0.76 -8.59 16.29
C ASP A 486 -1.36 -9.63 15.33
N THR A 487 -1.79 -10.77 15.84
CA THR A 487 -2.47 -11.82 15.06
C THR A 487 -3.74 -11.32 14.35
N VAL A 488 -4.49 -10.40 14.96
CA VAL A 488 -5.63 -9.72 14.32
C VAL A 488 -5.13 -8.69 13.29
N GLY A 489 -4.02 -8.03 13.58
CA GLY A 489 -3.41 -6.99 12.78
C GLY A 489 -2.84 -7.47 11.45
N ASP A 490 -2.23 -8.66 11.41
CA ASP A 490 -1.57 -9.20 10.22
C ASP A 490 -2.49 -9.32 9.00
N PRO A 491 -3.69 -9.92 9.07
CA PRO A 491 -4.63 -9.91 7.96
C PRO A 491 -5.06 -8.51 7.54
N TYR A 492 -5.05 -7.54 8.45
CA TYR A 492 -5.36 -6.14 8.18
C TYR A 492 -4.24 -5.46 7.39
N LYS A 493 -3.00 -5.46 7.95
CA LYS A 493 -1.87 -4.69 7.41
C LYS A 493 -1.21 -5.35 6.19
N ASP A 494 -1.08 -6.68 6.18
CA ASP A 494 -0.24 -7.41 5.23
C ASP A 494 -1.05 -8.12 4.13
N THR A 495 -2.36 -8.27 4.29
CA THR A 495 -3.21 -8.90 3.27
C THR A 495 -4.25 -7.93 2.72
N SER A 496 -5.22 -7.53 3.55
CA SER A 496 -6.40 -6.83 3.05
C SER A 496 -6.08 -5.39 2.62
N SER A 497 -5.31 -4.63 3.41
CA SER A 497 -4.94 -3.25 3.06
C SER A 497 -4.09 -3.18 1.81
N VAL A 498 -3.14 -4.10 1.66
CA VAL A 498 -2.22 -4.15 0.51
C VAL A 498 -2.97 -4.54 -0.76
N ALA A 499 -3.82 -5.57 -0.69
CA ALA A 499 -4.55 -6.08 -1.85
C ALA A 499 -5.65 -5.13 -2.35
N LEU A 500 -6.12 -4.16 -1.56
CA LEU A 500 -7.03 -3.09 -2.02
C LEU A 500 -6.40 -2.21 -3.09
N ASN A 501 -5.10 -1.96 -3.02
CA ASN A 501 -4.39 -1.10 -3.97
C ASN A 501 -4.43 -1.65 -5.42
N PRO A 502 -4.00 -2.90 -5.71
CA PRO A 502 -4.17 -3.51 -7.04
C PRO A 502 -5.62 -3.56 -7.51
N ILE A 503 -6.59 -3.78 -6.62
CA ILE A 503 -8.01 -3.82 -6.98
C ILE A 503 -8.50 -2.48 -7.51
N ILE A 504 -8.16 -1.38 -6.84
CA ILE A 504 -8.52 -0.02 -7.28
C ILE A 504 -7.95 0.24 -8.67
N LYS A 505 -6.68 -0.09 -8.89
CA LYS A 505 -5.99 0.11 -10.17
C LYS A 505 -6.56 -0.78 -11.27
N PHE A 506 -6.75 -2.06 -10.98
CA PHE A 506 -7.32 -3.00 -11.94
C PHE A 506 -8.72 -2.58 -12.39
N THR A 507 -9.60 -2.24 -11.44
CA THR A 507 -10.97 -1.84 -11.77
C THR A 507 -11.02 -0.56 -12.60
N THR A 508 -10.11 0.38 -12.39
CA THR A 508 -10.07 1.64 -13.16
C THR A 508 -9.44 1.45 -14.54
N LEU A 509 -8.31 0.76 -14.67
CA LEU A 509 -7.66 0.52 -15.96
C LEU A 509 -8.47 -0.41 -16.87
N PHE A 510 -8.82 -1.58 -16.33
CA PHE A 510 -9.66 -2.53 -17.06
C PHE A 510 -11.06 -1.98 -17.29
N GLY A 511 -11.55 -1.18 -16.35
CA GLY A 511 -12.84 -0.52 -16.42
C GLY A 511 -12.98 0.46 -17.58
N LEU A 512 -11.93 1.21 -17.91
CA LEU A 512 -11.92 2.07 -19.09
C LEU A 512 -12.23 1.25 -20.35
N LEU A 513 -11.50 0.17 -20.56
CA LEU A 513 -11.72 -0.72 -21.71
C LEU A 513 -13.12 -1.37 -21.68
N ALA A 514 -13.54 -1.84 -20.51
CA ALA A 514 -14.84 -2.50 -20.35
C ALA A 514 -16.00 -1.55 -20.69
N VAL A 515 -15.97 -0.30 -20.25
CA VAL A 515 -17.05 0.65 -20.51
C VAL A 515 -17.06 1.14 -21.97
N GLU A 516 -15.91 1.32 -22.59
CA GLU A 516 -15.81 1.63 -24.03
C GLU A 516 -16.43 0.52 -24.89
N MET A 517 -16.08 -0.73 -24.60
CA MET A 517 -16.66 -1.88 -25.27
C MET A 517 -18.17 -2.00 -25.02
N ALA A 518 -18.62 -1.76 -23.79
CA ALA A 518 -20.02 -1.84 -23.41
C ALA A 518 -20.89 -0.78 -24.11
N VAL A 519 -20.37 0.44 -24.26
CA VAL A 519 -21.05 1.55 -24.96
C VAL A 519 -21.07 1.34 -26.47
N ALA A 520 -19.99 0.77 -27.05
CA ALA A 520 -19.93 0.46 -28.49
C ALA A 520 -20.80 -0.74 -28.89
N ALA A 521 -21.14 -1.64 -27.96
CA ALA A 521 -21.93 -2.84 -28.25
C ALA A 521 -23.44 -2.51 -28.32
N PRO A 522 -24.22 -3.29 -29.12
CA PRO A 522 -25.69 -3.19 -29.11
C PRO A 522 -26.26 -3.40 -27.69
N ARG A 523 -27.20 -2.54 -27.28
CA ARG A 523 -27.72 -2.51 -25.90
C ARG A 523 -28.22 -3.87 -25.39
N CYS A 524 -28.84 -4.68 -26.22
CA CYS A 524 -29.33 -6.00 -25.85
C CYS A 524 -28.17 -6.97 -25.54
N ILE A 525 -27.05 -6.88 -26.26
CA ILE A 525 -25.86 -7.72 -26.02
C ILE A 525 -25.17 -7.23 -24.75
N SER A 526 -24.96 -5.93 -24.60
CA SER A 526 -24.36 -5.34 -23.40
C SER A 526 -25.14 -5.73 -22.14
N LEU A 527 -26.46 -5.55 -22.13
CA LEU A 527 -27.30 -5.92 -20.97
C LEU A 527 -27.28 -7.42 -20.69
N GLY A 528 -27.33 -8.26 -21.74
CA GLY A 528 -27.24 -9.72 -21.58
C GLY A 528 -25.90 -10.15 -20.96
N LEU A 529 -24.78 -9.62 -21.44
CA LEU A 529 -23.46 -9.84 -20.85
C LEU A 529 -23.40 -9.35 -19.41
N GLY A 530 -23.92 -8.16 -19.14
CA GLY A 530 -23.99 -7.59 -17.79
C GLY A 530 -24.68 -8.51 -16.81
N ILE A 531 -25.85 -9.07 -17.18
CA ILE A 531 -26.59 -10.02 -16.32
C ILE A 531 -25.77 -11.31 -16.09
N VAL A 532 -25.17 -11.87 -17.14
CA VAL A 532 -24.37 -13.10 -17.01
C VAL A 532 -23.18 -12.89 -16.09
N PHE A 533 -22.40 -11.84 -16.28
CA PHE A 533 -21.25 -11.55 -15.43
C PHE A 533 -21.66 -11.18 -13.99
N PHE A 534 -22.77 -10.48 -13.81
CA PHE A 534 -23.32 -10.21 -12.47
C PHE A 534 -23.64 -11.50 -11.71
N LEU A 535 -24.31 -12.45 -12.38
CA LEU A 535 -24.62 -13.74 -11.78
C LEU A 535 -23.37 -14.58 -11.47
N ILE A 536 -22.37 -14.57 -12.36
CA ILE A 536 -21.06 -15.20 -12.09
C ILE A 536 -20.43 -14.55 -10.84
N GLY A 537 -20.40 -13.22 -10.76
CA GLY A 537 -19.91 -12.50 -9.60
C GLY A 537 -20.60 -12.95 -8.32
N LEU A 538 -21.94 -13.00 -8.28
CA LEU A 538 -22.70 -13.45 -7.12
C LEU A 538 -22.39 -14.89 -6.69
N VAL A 539 -22.21 -15.81 -7.63
CA VAL A 539 -21.81 -17.20 -7.33
C VAL A 539 -20.45 -17.24 -6.63
N PHE A 540 -19.48 -16.46 -7.09
CA PHE A 540 -18.14 -16.41 -6.48
C PHE A 540 -18.11 -15.61 -5.18
N VAL A 541 -18.95 -14.59 -5.01
CA VAL A 541 -19.20 -13.93 -3.70
C VAL A 541 -19.70 -14.98 -2.69
N TRP A 542 -20.71 -15.76 -3.05
CA TRP A 542 -21.21 -16.84 -2.19
C TRP A 542 -20.11 -17.87 -1.88
N ARG A 543 -19.34 -18.28 -2.90
CA ARG A 543 -18.24 -19.24 -2.75
C ARG A 543 -17.13 -18.71 -1.82
N SER A 544 -16.75 -17.43 -1.94
CA SER A 544 -15.70 -16.83 -1.11
C SER A 544 -16.05 -16.84 0.37
N PHE A 545 -17.32 -16.76 0.71
CA PHE A 545 -17.78 -16.79 2.08
C PHE A 545 -18.07 -18.22 2.57
N TYR A 546 -18.99 -18.94 1.92
CA TYR A 546 -19.50 -20.22 2.44
C TYR A 546 -18.58 -21.42 2.17
N ARG A 547 -17.73 -21.37 1.14
CA ARG A 547 -16.79 -22.46 0.81
C ARG A 547 -15.38 -22.24 1.37
N MET A 548 -15.12 -21.10 2.00
CA MET A 548 -13.85 -20.75 2.64
C MET A 548 -13.99 -20.65 4.17
N ARG A 549 -15.07 -21.17 4.74
CA ARG A 549 -15.29 -21.14 6.20
C ARG A 549 -14.45 -22.19 6.93
N ILE A 550 -14.10 -21.86 8.17
CA ILE A 550 -13.65 -22.82 9.17
C ILE A 550 -14.89 -23.62 9.58
N GLU A 551 -14.94 -24.90 9.23
CA GLU A 551 -16.07 -25.77 9.61
C GLU A 551 -16.00 -26.06 11.12
N PRO A 552 -17.13 -25.97 11.85
CA PRO A 552 -17.17 -26.38 13.25
C PRO A 552 -16.82 -27.87 13.34
N LYS A 553 -15.92 -28.24 14.26
CA LYS A 553 -15.71 -29.65 14.60
C LYS A 553 -17.06 -30.21 15.03
N LYS A 554 -17.51 -31.32 14.41
CA LYS A 554 -18.63 -32.07 14.96
C LYS A 554 -18.24 -32.43 16.39
N MET A 555 -19.02 -31.94 17.36
CA MET A 555 -18.91 -32.46 18.71
C MET A 555 -19.32 -33.94 18.60
N ASP A 556 -18.36 -34.84 18.80
CA ASP A 556 -18.69 -36.24 19.04
C ASP A 556 -19.48 -36.26 20.36
N ASN A 557 -20.80 -36.50 20.26
CA ASN A 557 -21.69 -36.68 21.40
C ASN A 557 -21.40 -38.02 22.08
#